data_d0c3a44d0dbd205514b9c3e59eb69026
#
_entry.id   d0c3a44d0dbd205514b9c3e59eb69026
#
_cell.length_a   1.000
_cell.length_b   1.000
_cell.length_c   1.000
_cell.angle_alpha   90.00
_cell.angle_beta   90.00
_cell.angle_gamma   90.00
#
_symmetry.space_group_name_H-M   'P 1'
#
loop_
_entity.id
_entity.type
_entity.pdbx_description
1 polymer ?
#
loop_
_entity_poly.entity_id
_entity_poly.type
_entity_poly.pdbx_seq_one_letter_code
_entity_poly.pdbx_strand_id
1 'polypeptide(L)'
;ELTLLENKNVSMLSDPHAVVIENGPEKTEEEEGLGPVGYAVMAVAVLIAGTVLGILIAFSRLFFKKEITDVFNYRESDQDTIIDLSLFNEGKIDDELVHTIQYPSAQRKLILSDPAVPAEIQGRLLKDTATNYVLASDIVTVDPKLTFDEIILVSQKNVTNKAWYKKQRTLLTNYTAPIKIVLQ
;
A
#
# COMPACT_ATOMS: atom_id res chain seq x y z
N GLU A 1 -64.42 55.80 -17.84
CA GLU A 1 -63.90 54.63 -17.08
C GLU A 1 -62.46 54.80 -16.59
N LEU A 2 -61.58 55.43 -17.35
CA LEU A 2 -60.19 55.76 -16.97
C LEU A 2 -60.07 56.65 -15.76
N THR A 3 -60.97 57.62 -15.60
CA THR A 3 -61.02 58.59 -14.49
C THR A 3 -61.38 57.93 -13.17
N LEU A 4 -62.18 56.89 -13.21
CA LEU A 4 -62.59 56.13 -11.99
C LEU A 4 -61.44 55.24 -11.45
N LEU A 5 -60.63 54.70 -12.32
CA LEU A 5 -59.46 53.90 -11.92
C LEU A 5 -58.31 54.80 -11.38
N GLU A 6 -58.13 55.97 -11.95
CA GLU A 6 -57.16 56.96 -11.47
C GLU A 6 -57.51 57.46 -10.06
N ASN A 7 -58.79 57.77 -9.81
CA ASN A 7 -59.26 58.20 -8.51
C ASN A 7 -59.14 57.10 -7.45
N LYS A 8 -59.30 55.85 -7.87
CA LYS A 8 -59.15 54.70 -6.94
C LYS A 8 -57.69 54.46 -6.53
N ASN A 9 -56.79 54.65 -7.43
CA ASN A 9 -55.35 54.56 -7.14
C ASN A 9 -54.86 55.72 -6.28
N VAL A 10 -55.35 56.95 -6.51
CA VAL A 10 -54.97 58.07 -5.68
C VAL A 10 -55.56 57.98 -4.26
N SER A 11 -56.76 57.40 -4.11
CA SER A 11 -57.30 57.18 -2.78
C SER A 11 -56.61 56.09 -1.97
N MET A 12 -56.01 55.10 -2.64
CA MET A 12 -55.22 54.10 -1.98
C MET A 12 -53.85 54.62 -1.55
N LEU A 13 -53.26 55.58 -2.32
CA LEU A 13 -51.98 56.21 -1.99
C LEU A 13 -52.12 57.27 -0.86
N SER A 14 -53.28 57.73 -0.57
CA SER A 14 -53.55 58.74 0.48
C SER A 14 -54.07 58.15 1.77
N ASP A 15 -54.19 56.85 1.92
CA ASP A 15 -54.58 56.20 3.17
C ASP A 15 -53.35 56.12 4.07
N PRO A 16 -53.27 56.91 5.14
CA PRO A 16 -52.10 56.87 6.05
C PRO A 16 -51.98 55.59 6.85
N HIS A 17 -53.01 54.71 6.80
CA HIS A 17 -52.95 53.41 7.44
C HIS A 17 -52.34 52.30 6.57
N ALA A 18 -52.13 52.58 5.26
CA ALA A 18 -51.53 51.60 4.36
C ALA A 18 -49.98 51.58 4.39
N VAL A 19 -49.33 52.43 5.15
CA VAL A 19 -47.86 52.61 5.16
C VAL A 19 -47.24 52.31 6.54
N VAL A 20 -47.98 51.69 7.43
CA VAL A 20 -47.35 51.10 8.59
C VAL A 20 -46.99 49.65 8.23
N ILE A 21 -45.95 49.51 7.40
CA ILE A 21 -45.12 48.31 7.49
C ILE A 21 -44.45 48.43 8.85
N GLU A 22 -45.10 47.88 9.87
CA GLU A 22 -44.41 47.56 11.09
C GLU A 22 -43.33 46.56 10.68
N ASN A 23 -42.13 47.08 10.42
CA ASN A 23 -40.94 46.21 10.46
C ASN A 23 -40.96 45.67 11.88
N GLY A 24 -41.59 44.50 12.05
CA GLY A 24 -41.38 43.71 13.24
C GLY A 24 -39.85 43.63 13.42
N PRO A 25 -39.38 43.56 14.66
CA PRO A 25 -37.94 43.45 14.89
C PRO A 25 -37.41 42.36 13.95
N GLU A 26 -36.51 42.75 13.05
CA GLU A 26 -35.68 41.79 12.36
C GLU A 26 -35.22 40.84 13.47
N LYS A 27 -35.75 39.64 13.45
CA LYS A 27 -35.10 38.54 14.18
C LYS A 27 -33.75 38.47 13.53
N THR A 28 -32.79 39.18 14.09
CA THR A 28 -31.41 38.83 13.96
C THR A 28 -31.40 37.37 14.42
N GLU A 29 -31.36 36.45 13.47
CA GLU A 29 -30.97 35.07 13.81
C GLU A 29 -29.58 35.28 14.40
N GLU A 30 -29.54 35.39 15.73
CA GLU A 30 -28.32 35.18 16.49
C GLU A 30 -27.90 33.78 16.03
N GLU A 31 -26.87 33.72 15.17
CA GLU A 31 -26.13 32.49 14.97
C GLU A 31 -25.80 32.06 16.41
N GLU A 32 -26.55 31.13 16.96
CA GLU A 32 -26.21 30.48 18.21
C GLU A 32 -24.91 29.76 17.94
N GLY A 33 -23.80 30.47 18.15
CA GLY A 33 -22.47 29.92 18.09
C GLY A 33 -22.44 28.73 19.01
N LEU A 34 -21.88 27.63 18.55
CA LEU A 34 -21.68 26.42 19.35
C LEU A 34 -21.15 26.81 20.72
N GLY A 35 -21.89 26.53 21.79
CA GLY A 35 -21.39 26.78 23.14
C GLY A 35 -20.10 26.00 23.42
N PRO A 36 -19.39 26.29 24.52
CA PRO A 36 -18.07 25.71 24.81
C PRO A 36 -18.07 24.16 24.76
N VAL A 37 -19.18 23.54 25.11
CA VAL A 37 -19.37 22.07 24.99
C VAL A 37 -19.44 21.65 23.52
N GLY A 38 -20.09 22.41 22.67
CA GLY A 38 -20.17 22.14 21.24
C GLY A 38 -18.80 22.22 20.56
N TYR A 39 -17.97 23.20 20.92
CA TYR A 39 -16.57 23.30 20.43
C TYR A 39 -15.72 22.13 20.92
N ALA A 40 -15.89 21.68 22.17
CA ALA A 40 -15.16 20.53 22.69
C ALA A 40 -15.53 19.23 21.94
N VAL A 41 -16.83 19.00 21.70
CA VAL A 41 -17.29 17.84 20.92
C VAL A 41 -16.77 17.89 19.49
N MET A 42 -16.81 19.07 18.86
CA MET A 42 -16.29 19.25 17.50
C MET A 42 -14.77 18.99 17.43
N ALA A 43 -14.01 19.47 18.41
CA ALA A 43 -12.56 19.22 18.48
C ALA A 43 -12.25 17.72 18.60
N VAL A 44 -12.97 16.98 19.43
CA VAL A 44 -12.82 15.53 19.58
C VAL A 44 -13.20 14.81 18.27
N ALA A 45 -14.28 15.21 17.63
CA ALA A 45 -14.70 14.64 16.34
C ALA A 45 -13.65 14.86 15.25
N VAL A 46 -13.05 16.04 15.16
CA VAL A 46 -11.98 16.36 14.21
C VAL A 46 -10.73 15.52 14.50
N LEU A 47 -10.36 15.34 15.76
CA LEU A 47 -9.24 14.49 16.16
C LEU A 47 -9.46 13.03 15.75
N ILE A 48 -10.62 12.48 15.99
CA ILE A 48 -10.97 11.11 15.61
C ILE A 48 -10.95 10.98 14.08
N ALA A 49 -11.61 11.88 13.36
CA ALA A 49 -11.65 11.87 11.90
C ALA A 49 -10.24 12.01 11.30
N GLY A 50 -9.41 12.91 11.85
CA GLY A 50 -8.02 13.09 11.43
C GLY A 50 -7.17 11.85 11.67
N THR A 51 -7.34 11.18 12.80
CA THR A 51 -6.64 9.93 13.11
C THR A 51 -7.03 8.81 12.12
N VAL A 52 -8.33 8.62 11.89
CA VAL A 52 -8.83 7.61 10.95
C VAL A 52 -8.33 7.90 9.54
N LEU A 53 -8.40 9.16 9.10
CA LEU A 53 -7.90 9.57 7.79
C LEU A 53 -6.38 9.36 7.68
N GLY A 54 -5.62 9.69 8.71
CA GLY A 54 -4.16 9.46 8.78
C GLY A 54 -3.82 7.98 8.63
N ILE A 55 -4.53 7.10 9.34
CA ILE A 55 -4.37 5.64 9.23
C ILE A 55 -4.69 5.17 7.81
N LEU A 56 -5.81 5.62 7.22
CA LEU A 56 -6.20 5.25 5.86
C LEU A 56 -5.15 5.68 4.82
N ILE A 57 -4.58 6.89 4.95
CA ILE A 57 -3.52 7.37 4.06
C ILE A 57 -2.25 6.54 4.23
N ALA A 58 -1.86 6.20 5.46
CA ALA A 58 -0.70 5.37 5.73
C ALA A 58 -0.85 3.97 5.12
N PHE A 59 -1.99 3.32 5.31
CA PHE A 59 -2.31 2.03 4.69
C PHE A 59 -2.31 2.12 3.15
N SER A 60 -2.96 3.15 2.59
CA SER A 60 -2.98 3.36 1.14
C SER A 60 -1.56 3.47 0.57
N ARG A 61 -0.67 4.21 1.23
CA ARG A 61 0.73 4.30 0.80
C ARG A 61 1.44 2.94 0.77
N LEU A 62 1.19 2.06 1.74
CA LEU A 62 1.77 0.71 1.77
C LEU A 62 1.25 -0.15 0.61
N PHE A 63 -0.04 -0.07 0.29
CA PHE A 63 -0.63 -0.82 -0.83
C PHE A 63 -0.15 -0.34 -2.20
N PHE A 64 -0.01 0.98 -2.37
CA PHE A 64 0.40 1.57 -3.65
C PHE A 64 1.92 1.64 -3.86
N LYS A 65 2.73 1.24 -2.87
CA LYS A 65 4.18 1.08 -3.09
C LYS A 65 4.44 0.05 -4.18
N LYS A 66 5.39 0.35 -5.05
CA LYS A 66 5.85 -0.56 -6.12
C LYS A 66 6.72 -1.69 -5.57
N GLU A 67 7.36 -1.44 -4.44
CA GLU A 67 8.22 -2.39 -3.73
C GLU A 67 7.38 -3.35 -2.87
N ILE A 68 7.90 -4.54 -2.65
CA ILE A 68 7.32 -5.50 -1.72
C ILE A 68 7.46 -5.00 -0.28
N THR A 69 6.42 -5.24 0.53
CA THR A 69 6.34 -4.78 1.92
C THR A 69 5.87 -5.93 2.81
N ASP A 70 5.85 -5.74 4.13
CA ASP A 70 5.37 -6.75 5.08
C ASP A 70 3.92 -7.19 4.84
N VAL A 71 3.09 -6.33 4.24
CA VAL A 71 1.68 -6.66 3.89
C VAL A 71 1.53 -7.33 2.53
N PHE A 72 2.64 -7.55 1.80
CA PHE A 72 2.61 -8.20 0.50
C PHE A 72 2.40 -9.71 0.68
N ASN A 73 1.47 -10.29 -0.10
CA ASN A 73 1.27 -11.73 -0.08
C ASN A 73 2.32 -12.41 -0.98
N TYR A 74 3.27 -13.09 -0.36
CA TYR A 74 4.34 -13.82 -1.05
C TYR A 74 3.90 -15.22 -1.48
N ARG A 75 2.90 -15.80 -0.81
CA ARG A 75 2.48 -17.17 -1.05
C ARG A 75 1.50 -17.23 -2.21
N GLU A 76 1.83 -18.02 -3.22
CA GLU A 76 0.94 -18.34 -4.35
C GLU A 76 0.54 -19.83 -4.34
N SER A 77 1.31 -20.68 -3.62
CA SER A 77 1.04 -22.11 -3.47
C SER A 77 1.24 -22.53 -2.02
N ASP A 78 0.50 -23.55 -1.58
CA ASP A 78 0.68 -24.16 -0.26
C ASP A 78 2.02 -24.91 -0.12
N GLN A 79 2.66 -25.20 -1.26
CA GLN A 79 3.99 -25.83 -1.30
C GLN A 79 5.13 -24.84 -1.18
N ASP A 80 4.85 -23.52 -1.23
CA ASP A 80 5.87 -22.49 -1.10
C ASP A 80 6.42 -22.44 0.33
N THR A 81 7.74 -22.54 0.46
CA THR A 81 8.42 -22.31 1.73
C THR A 81 8.87 -20.87 1.82
N ILE A 82 8.38 -20.13 2.82
CA ILE A 82 8.74 -18.73 3.05
C ILE A 82 9.64 -18.65 4.27
N ILE A 83 10.82 -18.05 4.11
CA ILE A 83 11.78 -17.79 5.16
C ILE A 83 12.05 -16.29 5.21
N ASP A 84 11.69 -15.66 6.31
CA ASP A 84 11.86 -14.23 6.53
C ASP A 84 13.09 -13.99 7.41
N LEU A 85 14.19 -13.62 6.78
CA LEU A 85 15.46 -13.31 7.46
C LEU A 85 15.47 -11.90 8.04
N SER A 86 14.57 -11.02 7.62
CA SER A 86 14.47 -9.66 8.18
C SER A 86 14.05 -9.65 9.66
N LEU A 87 13.57 -10.77 10.17
CA LEU A 87 13.24 -10.94 11.59
C LEU A 87 14.47 -11.20 12.48
N PHE A 88 15.61 -11.52 11.86
CA PHE A 88 16.86 -11.77 12.59
C PHE A 88 17.68 -10.48 12.71
N ASN A 89 18.43 -10.36 13.80
CA ASN A 89 19.17 -9.16 14.13
C ASN A 89 20.24 -8.80 13.09
N GLU A 90 20.35 -7.52 12.83
CA GLU A 90 21.33 -6.90 11.93
C GLU A 90 22.76 -7.43 12.20
N GLY A 91 23.42 -7.92 11.14
CA GLY A 91 24.84 -8.30 11.16
C GLY A 91 25.14 -9.78 10.89
N LYS A 92 24.12 -10.66 10.84
CA LYS A 92 24.30 -12.08 10.49
C LYS A 92 23.50 -12.51 9.26
N ILE A 93 22.78 -11.60 8.63
CA ILE A 93 21.87 -11.91 7.51
C ILE A 93 22.61 -12.65 6.39
N ASP A 94 23.87 -12.30 6.11
CA ASP A 94 24.66 -12.94 5.05
C ASP A 94 24.98 -14.40 5.34
N ASP A 95 25.30 -14.72 6.59
CA ASP A 95 25.56 -16.12 6.99
C ASP A 95 24.29 -16.96 6.96
N GLU A 96 23.23 -16.39 7.43
CA GLU A 96 21.91 -17.02 7.45
C GLU A 96 21.34 -17.18 6.04
N LEU A 97 21.57 -16.20 5.16
CA LEU A 97 21.18 -16.29 3.75
C LEU A 97 21.95 -17.42 3.05
N VAL A 98 23.28 -17.49 3.22
CA VAL A 98 24.09 -18.56 2.64
C VAL A 98 23.61 -19.92 3.15
N HIS A 99 23.42 -20.06 4.47
CA HIS A 99 22.93 -21.30 5.06
C HIS A 99 21.53 -21.67 4.52
N THR A 100 20.64 -20.70 4.42
CA THR A 100 19.26 -20.91 3.92
C THR A 100 19.25 -21.33 2.45
N ILE A 101 20.15 -20.79 1.65
CA ILE A 101 20.32 -21.17 0.24
C ILE A 101 20.92 -22.56 0.11
N GLN A 102 21.94 -22.89 0.92
CA GLN A 102 22.61 -24.19 0.86
C GLN A 102 21.73 -25.33 1.37
N TYR A 103 20.92 -25.10 2.39
CA TYR A 103 20.07 -26.12 2.98
C TYR A 103 18.64 -26.16 2.41
N PRO A 104 18.04 -27.33 2.14
CA PRO A 104 18.69 -28.65 2.07
C PRO A 104 19.68 -28.73 0.89
N SER A 105 20.63 -29.66 0.96
CA SER A 105 21.52 -29.89 -0.18
C SER A 105 20.75 -30.43 -1.38
N ALA A 106 21.09 -29.98 -2.58
CA ALA A 106 20.48 -30.39 -3.83
C ALA A 106 21.54 -30.33 -4.95
N GLN A 107 21.36 -31.11 -6.02
CA GLN A 107 22.35 -31.15 -7.10
C GLN A 107 22.40 -29.85 -7.89
N ARG A 108 21.23 -29.26 -8.18
CA ARG A 108 21.15 -28.01 -8.93
C ARG A 108 20.08 -27.09 -8.38
N LYS A 109 20.49 -25.88 -8.02
CA LYS A 109 19.60 -24.84 -7.51
C LYS A 109 19.61 -23.61 -8.41
N LEU A 110 18.41 -23.07 -8.68
CA LEU A 110 18.25 -21.77 -9.31
C LEU A 110 18.02 -20.72 -8.24
N ILE A 111 18.79 -19.63 -8.30
CA ILE A 111 18.62 -18.48 -7.42
C ILE A 111 18.21 -17.30 -8.28
N LEU A 112 16.99 -16.82 -8.11
CA LEU A 112 16.49 -15.60 -8.71
C LEU A 112 16.46 -14.51 -7.64
N SER A 113 17.08 -13.37 -7.92
CA SER A 113 17.21 -12.32 -6.92
C SER A 113 16.98 -10.92 -7.48
N ASP A 114 16.30 -10.10 -6.69
CA ASP A 114 16.14 -8.66 -6.89
C ASP A 114 16.15 -7.97 -5.50
N PRO A 115 17.20 -7.16 -5.19
CA PRO A 115 18.42 -6.90 -5.96
C PRO A 115 19.32 -8.14 -6.11
N ALA A 116 20.30 -8.04 -6.99
CA ALA A 116 21.25 -9.14 -7.20
C ALA A 116 21.96 -9.53 -5.88
N VAL A 117 22.16 -10.83 -5.69
CA VAL A 117 22.91 -11.35 -4.52
C VAL A 117 24.31 -10.72 -4.51
N PRO A 118 24.78 -10.20 -3.35
CA PRO A 118 26.10 -9.61 -3.21
C PRO A 118 27.22 -10.57 -3.68
N ALA A 119 28.27 -10.03 -4.29
CA ALA A 119 29.38 -10.81 -4.84
C ALA A 119 30.08 -11.69 -3.78
N GLU A 120 30.13 -11.23 -2.53
CA GLU A 120 30.71 -11.99 -1.42
C GLU A 120 29.90 -13.27 -1.14
N ILE A 121 28.57 -13.16 -1.10
CA ILE A 121 27.67 -14.30 -0.91
C ILE A 121 27.77 -15.25 -2.10
N GLN A 122 27.79 -14.71 -3.33
CA GLN A 122 28.00 -15.53 -4.53
C GLN A 122 29.30 -16.32 -4.44
N GLY A 123 30.41 -15.66 -4.03
CA GLY A 123 31.72 -16.33 -3.85
C GLY A 123 31.68 -17.44 -2.79
N ARG A 124 30.87 -17.30 -1.77
CA ARG A 124 30.68 -18.34 -0.72
C ARG A 124 29.87 -19.51 -1.25
N LEU A 125 28.81 -19.27 -2.01
CA LEU A 125 27.98 -20.31 -2.63
C LEU A 125 28.81 -21.11 -3.66
N LEU A 126 29.62 -20.45 -4.48
CA LEU A 126 30.44 -21.10 -5.49
C LEU A 126 31.59 -21.93 -4.91
N LYS A 127 31.93 -21.79 -3.64
CA LYS A 127 32.87 -22.68 -2.93
C LYS A 127 32.26 -24.04 -2.59
N ASP A 128 30.95 -24.13 -2.54
CA ASP A 128 30.26 -25.40 -2.39
C ASP A 128 30.27 -26.16 -3.73
N THR A 129 31.11 -27.16 -3.82
CA THR A 129 31.26 -27.99 -5.03
C THR A 129 30.22 -29.09 -5.14
N ALA A 130 29.43 -29.31 -4.10
CA ALA A 130 28.40 -30.35 -4.08
C ALA A 130 27.11 -29.91 -4.81
N THR A 131 26.87 -28.61 -4.87
CA THR A 131 25.68 -28.02 -5.47
C THR A 131 26.04 -27.13 -6.65
N ASN A 132 25.35 -27.29 -7.77
CA ASN A 132 25.48 -26.42 -8.92
C ASN A 132 24.47 -25.24 -8.79
N TYR A 133 24.97 -24.05 -8.49
CA TYR A 133 24.16 -22.83 -8.35
C TYR A 133 24.08 -22.08 -9.67
N VAL A 134 22.86 -21.83 -10.14
CA VAL A 134 22.58 -20.94 -11.26
C VAL A 134 21.99 -19.65 -10.70
N LEU A 135 22.69 -18.54 -10.85
CA LEU A 135 22.24 -17.22 -10.38
C LEU A 135 21.74 -16.39 -11.56
N ALA A 136 20.55 -15.81 -11.41
CA ALA A 136 19.97 -14.94 -12.41
C ALA A 136 19.09 -13.86 -11.75
N SER A 137 18.92 -12.74 -12.42
CA SER A 137 17.97 -11.71 -12.02
C SER A 137 16.59 -11.90 -12.65
N ASP A 138 16.49 -12.72 -13.68
CA ASP A 138 15.24 -13.00 -14.39
C ASP A 138 15.27 -14.42 -14.95
N ILE A 139 14.19 -15.17 -14.73
CA ILE A 139 14.03 -16.54 -15.24
C ILE A 139 14.16 -16.63 -16.77
N VAL A 140 13.79 -15.56 -17.48
CA VAL A 140 13.86 -15.51 -18.96
C VAL A 140 15.32 -15.62 -19.48
N THR A 141 16.31 -15.26 -18.64
CA THR A 141 17.73 -15.34 -18.99
C THR A 141 18.33 -16.73 -18.75
N VAL A 142 17.57 -17.61 -18.09
CA VAL A 142 18.00 -18.98 -17.78
C VAL A 142 17.69 -19.90 -18.95
N ASP A 143 18.62 -20.79 -19.31
CA ASP A 143 18.38 -21.78 -20.37
C ASP A 143 17.17 -22.67 -20.02
N PRO A 144 16.10 -22.66 -20.82
CA PRO A 144 14.89 -23.40 -20.55
C PRO A 144 15.06 -24.94 -20.55
N LYS A 145 16.20 -25.44 -21.02
CA LYS A 145 16.55 -26.87 -21.00
C LYS A 145 17.07 -27.34 -19.64
N LEU A 146 17.44 -26.39 -18.76
CA LEU A 146 17.92 -26.74 -17.44
C LEU A 146 16.78 -27.16 -16.52
N THR A 147 16.99 -28.25 -15.80
CA THR A 147 16.13 -28.70 -14.72
C THR A 147 16.76 -28.35 -13.38
N PHE A 148 15.93 -28.02 -12.40
CA PHE A 148 16.35 -27.64 -11.06
C PHE A 148 15.66 -28.52 -10.03
N ASP A 149 16.38 -28.84 -8.96
CA ASP A 149 15.83 -29.56 -7.81
C ASP A 149 15.17 -28.61 -6.83
N GLU A 150 15.61 -27.37 -6.79
CA GLU A 150 15.05 -26.30 -5.95
C GLU A 150 15.19 -24.93 -6.65
N ILE A 151 14.19 -24.09 -6.53
CA ILE A 151 14.20 -22.71 -6.98
C ILE A 151 14.09 -21.80 -5.79
N ILE A 152 14.99 -20.82 -5.68
CA ILE A 152 15.05 -19.90 -4.55
C ILE A 152 14.82 -18.48 -5.08
N LEU A 153 13.79 -17.82 -4.57
CA LEU A 153 13.51 -16.41 -4.83
C LEU A 153 14.04 -15.59 -3.65
N VAL A 154 15.09 -14.81 -3.88
CA VAL A 154 15.64 -13.90 -2.89
C VAL A 154 15.11 -12.50 -3.16
N SER A 155 14.42 -11.94 -2.19
CA SER A 155 13.78 -10.64 -2.29
C SER A 155 14.09 -9.80 -1.06
N GLN A 156 14.29 -8.49 -1.26
CA GLN A 156 14.54 -7.55 -0.19
C GLN A 156 13.31 -6.68 0.04
N LYS A 157 12.82 -6.64 1.29
CA LYS A 157 11.70 -5.78 1.68
C LYS A 157 12.01 -4.31 1.42
N ASN A 158 11.02 -3.58 0.94
CA ASN A 158 11.11 -2.16 0.56
C ASN A 158 12.11 -1.83 -0.57
N VAL A 159 12.68 -2.82 -1.23
CA VAL A 159 13.60 -2.67 -2.37
C VAL A 159 13.10 -3.43 -3.60
N THR A 160 12.82 -4.72 -3.46
CA THR A 160 12.35 -5.57 -4.57
C THR A 160 11.03 -5.07 -5.15
N ASN A 161 10.94 -5.02 -6.47
CA ASN A 161 9.74 -4.58 -7.16
C ASN A 161 8.66 -5.67 -7.19
N LYS A 162 7.43 -5.34 -6.81
CA LYS A 162 6.26 -6.25 -6.87
C LYS A 162 6.03 -6.83 -8.27
N ALA A 163 6.24 -6.02 -9.33
CA ALA A 163 6.05 -6.47 -10.69
C ALA A 163 7.09 -7.52 -11.09
N TRP A 164 8.35 -7.34 -10.67
CA TRP A 164 9.38 -8.35 -10.85
C TRP A 164 9.00 -9.66 -10.15
N TYR A 165 8.66 -9.59 -8.88
CA TYR A 165 8.28 -10.77 -8.09
C TYR A 165 7.12 -11.53 -8.75
N LYS A 166 6.03 -10.85 -9.09
CA LYS A 166 4.87 -11.46 -9.76
C LYS A 166 5.24 -12.07 -11.10
N LYS A 167 6.07 -11.37 -11.91
CA LYS A 167 6.57 -11.90 -13.18
C LYS A 167 7.31 -13.21 -12.98
N GLN A 168 8.29 -13.25 -12.04
CA GLN A 168 9.03 -14.47 -11.77
C GLN A 168 8.09 -15.60 -11.33
N ARG A 169 7.20 -15.33 -10.38
CA ARG A 169 6.23 -16.32 -9.88
C ARG A 169 5.34 -16.89 -11.00
N THR A 170 4.81 -16.03 -11.86
CA THR A 170 3.98 -16.46 -13.00
C THR A 170 4.76 -17.36 -13.96
N LEU A 171 6.00 -17.03 -14.26
CA LEU A 171 6.83 -17.84 -15.17
C LEU A 171 7.27 -19.15 -14.53
N LEU A 172 7.44 -19.18 -13.21
CA LEU A 172 7.84 -20.37 -12.46
C LEU A 172 6.71 -21.40 -12.30
N THR A 173 5.46 -21.07 -12.60
CA THR A 173 4.35 -22.05 -12.57
C THR A 173 4.57 -23.24 -13.51
N ASN A 174 5.43 -23.08 -14.52
CA ASN A 174 5.78 -24.16 -15.45
C ASN A 174 6.88 -25.10 -14.93
N TYR A 175 7.47 -24.78 -13.78
CA TYR A 175 8.51 -25.60 -13.16
C TYR A 175 7.91 -26.48 -12.05
N THR A 176 8.38 -27.72 -11.97
CA THR A 176 7.91 -28.67 -10.95
C THR A 176 8.77 -28.65 -9.67
N ALA A 177 9.90 -27.95 -9.70
CA ALA A 177 10.78 -27.83 -8.55
C ALA A 177 10.11 -27.03 -7.41
N PRO A 178 10.33 -27.42 -6.14
CA PRO A 178 9.84 -26.68 -4.99
C PRO A 178 10.45 -25.27 -4.97
N ILE A 179 9.61 -24.31 -4.58
CA ILE A 179 9.99 -22.90 -4.53
C ILE A 179 10.19 -22.47 -3.08
N LYS A 180 11.37 -21.95 -2.79
CA LYS A 180 11.72 -21.31 -1.52
C LYS A 180 11.81 -19.81 -1.71
N ILE A 181 11.10 -19.05 -0.89
CA ILE A 181 11.08 -17.60 -0.90
C ILE A 181 11.86 -17.11 0.32
N VAL A 182 12.93 -16.36 0.08
CA VAL A 182 13.78 -15.80 1.13
C VAL A 182 13.64 -14.29 1.12
N LEU A 183 13.21 -13.74 2.25
CA LEU A 183 13.02 -12.31 2.46
C LEU A 183 14.16 -11.76 3.32
N GLN A 184 14.72 -10.61 2.89
CA GLN A 184 15.73 -9.83 3.59
C GLN A 184 15.20 -8.46 4.02
#